data_63aaf75d869128889dc142383fdc88e8
#
_entry.id   63aaf75d869128889dc142383fdc88e8
#
_cell.length_a   1.000
_cell.length_b   1.000
_cell.length_c   1.000
_cell.angle_alpha   90.00
_cell.angle_beta   90.00
_cell.angle_gamma   90.00
#
_symmetry.space_group_name_H-M   'P 1'
#
loop_
_entity.id
_entity.type
_entity.pdbx_description
1 polymer ?
#
loop_
_entity_poly.entity_id
_entity_poly.type
_entity_poly.pdbx_seq_one_letter_code
_entity_poly.pdbx_strand_id
1 'polypeptide(L)'
;MRILFLFLATLSLAPAAPRIIEDSKLHKAFEMGVGKFATDESLPSAVDLAEAAKKLPESWTLEKPEQLGLKSPSDVEASVFLIGSVYKCDNCERWHPGGVATAWALSRDGLMVTNHHVFEKAKGGAMGICDRNGKTFPVVELLAANEEADVVLFRVKGDDFQPLALGKPANVGSRVHVLSHPNRRYFMHTFGDVSRYHRKPGRDDRPDSVWMSITADYAKGSSGGPVMNRKGQVVGMVSSTQSIYYQSNNDQPKGPLQMVVKNCVPVSAIRALLKKGKN
;
A
#
# COMPACT_ATOMS: atom_id res chain seq x y z
N MET A 1 44.15 -14.29 -49.93
CA MET A 1 43.03 -14.69 -49.04
C MET A 1 43.23 -13.96 -47.72
N ARG A 2 42.52 -12.80 -47.52
CA ARG A 2 42.63 -11.98 -46.33
C ARG A 2 41.52 -12.42 -45.35
N ILE A 3 41.91 -12.96 -44.21
CA ILE A 3 41.01 -13.35 -43.14
C ILE A 3 40.68 -12.11 -42.31
N LEU A 4 39.44 -11.66 -42.36
CA LEU A 4 38.92 -10.55 -41.56
C LEU A 4 38.51 -11.09 -40.18
N PHE A 5 39.26 -10.78 -39.14
CA PHE A 5 38.88 -11.07 -37.75
C PHE A 5 37.85 -10.05 -37.29
N LEU A 6 36.61 -10.51 -37.15
CA LEU A 6 35.54 -9.73 -36.51
C LEU A 6 35.73 -9.82 -34.98
N PHE A 7 36.18 -8.75 -34.34
CA PHE A 7 36.17 -8.63 -32.88
C PHE A 7 34.73 -8.33 -32.44
N LEU A 8 34.02 -9.33 -31.89
CA LEU A 8 32.80 -9.11 -31.14
C LEU A 8 33.19 -8.52 -29.78
N ALA A 9 33.00 -7.20 -29.61
CA ALA A 9 33.08 -6.57 -28.31
C ALA A 9 31.82 -6.96 -27.50
N THR A 10 31.95 -7.89 -26.56
CA THR A 10 30.91 -8.16 -25.56
C THR A 10 30.84 -6.99 -24.58
N LEU A 11 29.87 -6.09 -24.76
CA LEU A 11 29.50 -5.13 -23.69
C LEU A 11 29.01 -5.93 -22.47
N SER A 12 29.89 -6.12 -21.49
CA SER A 12 29.45 -6.57 -20.18
C SER A 12 28.66 -5.41 -19.51
N LEU A 13 27.35 -5.50 -19.50
CA LEU A 13 26.53 -4.64 -18.67
C LEU A 13 26.88 -4.95 -17.21
N ALA A 14 27.70 -4.11 -16.59
CA ALA A 14 27.89 -4.16 -15.15
C ALA A 14 26.53 -4.01 -14.47
N PRO A 15 26.21 -4.83 -13.45
CA PRO A 15 24.95 -4.68 -12.71
C PRO A 15 24.88 -3.25 -12.14
N ALA A 16 23.75 -2.59 -12.33
CA ALA A 16 23.53 -1.26 -11.76
C ALA A 16 23.74 -1.33 -10.24
N ALA A 17 24.43 -0.33 -9.68
CA ALA A 17 24.62 -0.24 -8.24
C ALA A 17 23.26 -0.25 -7.49
N PRO A 18 23.15 -0.91 -6.33
CA PRO A 18 21.92 -0.96 -5.58
C PRO A 18 21.50 0.46 -5.19
N ARG A 19 20.20 0.75 -5.33
CA ARG A 19 19.64 2.05 -4.93
C ARG A 19 19.67 2.16 -3.41
N ILE A 20 20.26 3.24 -2.91
CA ILE A 20 20.25 3.59 -1.50
C ILE A 20 19.01 4.47 -1.22
N ILE A 21 18.20 4.07 -0.25
CA ILE A 21 17.03 4.83 0.21
C ILE A 21 17.43 5.66 1.42
N GLU A 22 17.22 6.97 1.32
CA GLU A 22 17.48 7.90 2.41
C GLU A 22 16.15 8.22 3.14
N ASP A 23 15.80 7.39 4.13
CA ASP A 23 14.53 7.46 4.86
C ASP A 23 14.20 8.86 5.40
N SER A 24 15.17 9.56 5.97
CA SER A 24 15.00 10.90 6.52
C SER A 24 14.67 11.95 5.45
N LYS A 25 15.30 11.85 4.27
CA LYS A 25 15.00 12.75 3.14
C LYS A 25 13.60 12.50 2.59
N LEU A 26 13.21 11.23 2.40
CA LEU A 26 11.87 10.87 1.96
C LEU A 26 10.80 11.32 2.96
N HIS A 27 11.06 11.13 4.26
CA HIS A 27 10.15 11.59 5.31
C HIS A 27 9.93 13.11 5.25
N LYS A 28 11.02 13.88 5.13
CA LYS A 28 10.96 15.33 4.98
C LYS A 28 10.27 15.76 3.69
N ALA A 29 10.52 15.08 2.58
CA ALA A 29 9.85 15.34 1.30
C ALA A 29 8.34 15.13 1.41
N PHE A 30 7.91 14.03 2.04
CA PHE A 30 6.50 13.75 2.34
C PHE A 30 5.89 14.87 3.20
N GLU A 31 6.49 15.20 4.34
CA GLU A 31 6.02 16.22 5.27
C GLU A 31 5.84 17.59 4.57
N MET A 32 6.88 18.04 3.88
CA MET A 32 6.87 19.34 3.20
C MET A 32 5.94 19.37 1.99
N GLY A 33 5.91 18.28 1.21
CA GLY A 33 5.13 18.22 -0.02
C GLY A 33 3.64 18.11 0.27
N VAL A 34 3.23 17.23 1.18
CA VAL A 34 1.82 17.10 1.59
C VAL A 34 1.38 18.33 2.38
N GLY A 35 2.27 18.97 3.16
CA GLY A 35 1.99 20.21 3.87
C GLY A 35 1.55 21.36 2.94
N LYS A 36 2.06 21.43 1.71
CA LYS A 36 1.64 22.42 0.70
C LYS A 36 0.18 22.23 0.28
N PHE A 37 -0.32 20.98 0.26
CA PHE A 37 -1.70 20.71 -0.10
C PHE A 37 -2.70 21.20 0.94
N ALA A 38 -2.29 21.30 2.20
CA ALA A 38 -3.13 21.79 3.28
C ALA A 38 -3.44 23.30 3.22
N THR A 39 -2.80 24.04 2.32
CA THR A 39 -3.08 25.47 2.03
C THR A 39 -3.89 25.65 0.74
N ASP A 40 -4.24 24.59 0.03
CA ASP A 40 -5.04 24.61 -1.18
C ASP A 40 -6.50 24.31 -0.83
N GLU A 41 -7.33 25.35 -0.74
CA GLU A 41 -8.76 25.26 -0.39
C GLU A 41 -9.60 24.45 -1.43
N SER A 42 -9.06 24.20 -2.61
CA SER A 42 -9.73 23.34 -3.63
C SER A 42 -9.60 21.85 -3.35
N LEU A 43 -8.75 21.47 -2.39
CA LEU A 43 -8.52 20.07 -2.01
C LEU A 43 -9.28 19.72 -0.72
N PRO A 44 -9.80 18.49 -0.60
CA PRO A 44 -10.44 18.05 0.64
C PRO A 44 -9.41 17.98 1.78
N SER A 45 -9.80 18.38 2.97
CA SER A 45 -8.98 18.19 4.16
C SER A 45 -8.89 16.70 4.53
N ALA A 46 -7.91 16.34 5.35
CA ALA A 46 -7.82 14.99 5.88
C ALA A 46 -9.03 14.59 6.73
N VAL A 47 -9.66 15.56 7.39
CA VAL A 47 -10.88 15.37 8.18
C VAL A 47 -12.07 15.09 7.26
N ASP A 48 -12.22 15.85 6.16
CA ASP A 48 -13.30 15.63 5.19
C ASP A 48 -13.20 14.23 4.56
N LEU A 49 -11.98 13.79 4.23
CA LEU A 49 -11.74 12.45 3.71
C LEU A 49 -12.06 11.37 4.75
N ALA A 50 -11.75 11.58 6.03
CA ALA A 50 -12.11 10.65 7.11
C ALA A 50 -13.63 10.54 7.30
N GLU A 51 -14.35 11.65 7.20
CA GLU A 51 -15.83 11.64 7.26
C GLU A 51 -16.44 10.99 6.00
N ALA A 52 -15.89 11.26 4.82
CA ALA A 52 -16.31 10.62 3.57
C ALA A 52 -16.13 9.09 3.62
N ALA A 53 -15.03 8.61 4.23
CA ALA A 53 -14.73 7.17 4.34
C ALA A 53 -15.86 6.37 5.02
N LYS A 54 -16.66 6.99 5.90
CA LYS A 54 -17.77 6.35 6.63
C LYS A 54 -19.02 6.07 5.77
N LYS A 55 -19.12 6.66 4.58
CA LYS A 55 -20.35 6.67 3.75
C LYS A 55 -20.10 6.22 2.30
N LEU A 56 -19.03 5.51 2.04
CA LEU A 56 -18.64 5.12 0.68
C LEU A 56 -19.49 3.94 0.17
N PRO A 57 -19.72 3.88 -1.14
CA PRO A 57 -20.31 2.71 -1.78
C PRO A 57 -19.37 1.50 -1.68
N GLU A 58 -19.93 0.30 -1.65
CA GLU A 58 -19.18 -0.95 -1.58
C GLU A 58 -18.52 -1.36 -2.92
N SER A 59 -18.67 -0.57 -3.96
CA SER A 59 -18.09 -0.88 -5.27
C SER A 59 -17.97 0.32 -6.18
N TRP A 60 -16.94 0.28 -7.03
CA TRP A 60 -16.64 1.25 -8.08
C TRP A 60 -16.57 0.57 -9.45
N THR A 61 -17.07 1.22 -10.49
CA THR A 61 -17.00 0.70 -11.86
C THR A 61 -15.67 1.09 -12.50
N LEU A 62 -14.81 0.10 -12.75
CA LEU A 62 -13.58 0.29 -13.52
C LEU A 62 -13.85 0.00 -15.00
N GLU A 63 -13.74 1.00 -15.87
CA GLU A 63 -14.08 0.87 -17.29
C GLU A 63 -13.16 -0.11 -18.02
N LYS A 64 -11.86 -0.11 -17.76
CA LYS A 64 -10.90 -1.09 -18.32
C LYS A 64 -9.74 -1.33 -17.34
N PRO A 65 -9.61 -2.54 -16.78
CA PRO A 65 -8.36 -2.91 -16.10
C PRO A 65 -7.23 -2.96 -17.13
N GLU A 66 -6.15 -2.20 -16.87
CA GLU A 66 -4.97 -2.24 -17.74
C GLU A 66 -4.34 -3.64 -17.76
N GLN A 67 -4.01 -4.14 -18.94
CA GLN A 67 -3.16 -5.32 -19.08
C GLN A 67 -1.70 -4.89 -18.91
N LEU A 68 -1.12 -5.29 -17.79
CA LEU A 68 0.23 -4.91 -17.43
C LEU A 68 1.19 -6.07 -17.63
N GLY A 69 2.36 -5.77 -18.14
CA GLY A 69 3.47 -6.72 -18.24
C GLY A 69 3.91 -7.21 -16.85
N LEU A 70 4.70 -8.28 -16.85
CA LEU A 70 5.34 -8.78 -15.64
C LEU A 70 6.35 -7.76 -15.13
N LYS A 71 6.39 -7.53 -13.82
CA LYS A 71 7.32 -6.62 -13.16
C LYS A 71 8.29 -7.39 -12.27
N SER A 72 9.56 -7.04 -12.34
CA SER A 72 10.54 -7.52 -11.36
C SER A 72 10.30 -6.87 -10.00
N PRO A 73 10.83 -7.41 -8.90
CA PRO A 73 10.72 -6.77 -7.58
C PRO A 73 11.22 -5.32 -7.55
N SER A 74 12.24 -4.97 -8.34
CA SER A 74 12.74 -3.59 -8.44
C SER A 74 11.80 -2.66 -9.21
N ASP A 75 11.04 -3.20 -10.19
CA ASP A 75 10.14 -2.39 -11.01
C ASP A 75 8.86 -1.98 -10.27
N VAL A 76 8.44 -2.79 -9.29
CA VAL A 76 7.22 -2.52 -8.51
C VAL A 76 7.36 -1.31 -7.58
N GLU A 77 8.57 -0.86 -7.25
CA GLU A 77 8.78 0.33 -6.41
C GLU A 77 8.14 1.60 -7.00
N ALA A 78 8.11 1.73 -8.33
CA ALA A 78 7.48 2.87 -9.00
C ALA A 78 5.93 2.87 -8.88
N SER A 79 5.37 1.77 -8.44
CA SER A 79 3.92 1.57 -8.28
C SER A 79 3.45 1.72 -6.84
N VAL A 80 4.38 1.85 -5.87
CA VAL A 80 4.11 1.89 -4.43
C VAL A 80 4.49 3.24 -3.87
N PHE A 81 3.70 3.74 -2.93
CA PHE A 81 3.78 5.10 -2.41
C PHE A 81 3.62 5.12 -0.89
N LEU A 82 4.28 6.06 -0.25
CA LEU A 82 3.89 6.48 1.09
C LEU A 82 2.52 7.14 1.01
N ILE A 83 1.64 6.91 1.97
CA ILE A 83 0.37 7.64 2.14
C ILE A 83 0.20 8.08 3.57
N GLY A 84 -0.36 9.24 3.80
CA GLY A 84 -0.70 9.71 5.13
C GLY A 84 -1.21 11.15 5.13
N SER A 85 -1.57 11.62 6.32
CA SER A 85 -1.99 12.99 6.56
C SER A 85 -0.90 13.82 7.22
N VAL A 86 -1.05 15.15 7.13
CA VAL A 86 -0.24 16.12 7.87
C VAL A 86 -1.13 17.01 8.71
N TYR A 87 -0.62 17.44 9.86
CA TYR A 87 -1.31 18.37 10.77
C TYR A 87 -0.33 19.41 11.32
N LYS A 88 -0.85 20.56 11.74
CA LYS A 88 -0.11 21.51 12.55
C LYS A 88 -0.29 21.17 14.02
N CYS A 89 0.79 21.22 14.78
CA CYS A 89 0.70 21.13 16.24
C CYS A 89 0.58 22.53 16.85
N ASP A 90 0.08 22.60 18.08
CA ASP A 90 -0.12 23.88 18.79
C ASP A 90 1.20 24.57 19.19
N ASN A 91 2.32 23.85 19.09
CA ASN A 91 3.63 24.30 19.59
C ASN A 91 4.60 24.79 18.51
N CYS A 92 4.27 24.64 17.23
CA CYS A 92 5.15 25.11 16.15
C CYS A 92 4.39 25.34 14.83
N GLU A 93 4.96 26.17 13.97
CA GLU A 93 4.40 26.53 12.65
C GLU A 93 4.56 25.42 11.57
N ARG A 94 5.25 24.31 11.87
CA ARG A 94 5.55 23.27 10.90
C ARG A 94 4.43 22.26 10.79
N TRP A 95 4.33 21.66 9.62
CA TRP A 95 3.51 20.49 9.37
C TRP A 95 4.20 19.23 9.94
N HIS A 96 3.41 18.36 10.55
CA HIS A 96 3.86 17.07 11.09
C HIS A 96 3.07 15.95 10.44
N PRO A 97 3.67 14.80 10.12
CA PRO A 97 2.92 13.66 9.61
C PRO A 97 2.05 13.06 10.73
N GLY A 98 0.76 12.91 10.45
CA GLY A 98 -0.22 12.28 11.34
C GLY A 98 -0.08 10.75 11.43
N GLY A 99 0.70 10.18 10.54
CA GLY A 99 0.99 8.77 10.34
C GLY A 99 1.36 8.54 8.89
N VAL A 100 2.19 7.52 8.64
CA VAL A 100 2.55 7.09 7.28
C VAL A 100 2.20 5.62 7.13
N ALA A 101 1.52 5.30 6.04
CA ALA A 101 1.14 3.97 5.60
C ALA A 101 1.62 3.73 4.16
N THR A 102 1.12 2.71 3.51
CA THR A 102 1.47 2.32 2.15
C THR A 102 0.24 2.37 1.26
N ALA A 103 0.39 2.83 0.03
CA ALA A 103 -0.60 2.74 -1.04
C ALA A 103 0.07 2.28 -2.33
N TRP A 104 -0.72 1.86 -3.32
CA TRP A 104 -0.21 1.47 -4.63
C TRP A 104 -1.19 1.82 -5.74
N ALA A 105 -0.64 2.04 -6.93
CA ALA A 105 -1.42 2.45 -8.09
C ALA A 105 -2.16 1.25 -8.72
N LEU A 106 -3.44 1.45 -9.02
CA LEU A 106 -4.30 0.50 -9.75
C LEU A 106 -4.52 0.94 -11.21
N SER A 107 -4.37 2.23 -11.52
CA SER A 107 -4.46 2.78 -12.87
C SER A 107 -3.45 3.90 -13.11
N ARG A 108 -3.23 4.25 -14.38
CA ARG A 108 -2.32 5.35 -14.76
C ARG A 108 -2.87 6.73 -14.40
N ASP A 109 -4.18 6.88 -14.33
CA ASP A 109 -4.89 8.12 -14.03
C ASP A 109 -5.10 8.40 -12.54
N GLY A 110 -4.36 7.71 -11.67
CA GLY A 110 -4.32 7.99 -10.24
C GLY A 110 -5.37 7.27 -9.39
N LEU A 111 -5.99 6.19 -9.89
CA LEU A 111 -6.74 5.28 -9.01
C LEU A 111 -5.78 4.47 -8.15
N MET A 112 -5.97 4.55 -6.83
CA MET A 112 -5.09 3.97 -5.82
C MET A 112 -5.84 3.04 -4.87
N VAL A 113 -5.09 2.17 -4.20
CA VAL A 113 -5.60 1.24 -3.18
C VAL A 113 -4.79 1.38 -1.89
N THR A 114 -5.48 1.37 -0.75
CA THR A 114 -4.90 1.23 0.59
C THR A 114 -5.92 0.61 1.55
N ASN A 115 -5.60 0.51 2.84
CA ASN A 115 -6.54 0.08 3.87
C ASN A 115 -7.53 1.18 4.22
N HIS A 116 -8.77 0.79 4.57
CA HIS A 116 -9.81 1.70 5.05
C HIS A 116 -9.38 2.44 6.32
N HIS A 117 -8.79 1.74 7.30
CA HIS A 117 -8.34 2.34 8.56
C HIS A 117 -7.26 3.43 8.41
N VAL A 118 -6.61 3.56 7.25
CA VAL A 118 -5.65 4.64 6.96
C VAL A 118 -6.38 5.99 6.89
N PHE A 119 -7.58 6.01 6.33
CA PHE A 119 -8.43 7.20 6.27
C PHE A 119 -9.15 7.49 7.58
N GLU A 120 -9.65 6.47 8.29
CA GLU A 120 -10.29 6.65 9.60
C GLU A 120 -9.40 7.37 10.62
N LYS A 121 -8.10 7.15 10.54
CA LYS A 121 -7.09 7.73 11.44
C LYS A 121 -6.47 9.03 10.92
N ALA A 122 -6.96 9.53 9.78
CA ALA A 122 -6.45 10.76 9.19
C ALA A 122 -6.77 11.95 10.10
N LYS A 123 -5.80 12.85 10.22
CA LYS A 123 -5.90 14.04 11.08
C LYS A 123 -5.35 15.24 10.33
N GLY A 124 -5.92 16.41 10.62
CA GLY A 124 -5.36 17.69 10.24
C GLY A 124 -5.66 18.15 8.83
N GLY A 125 -4.68 18.80 8.21
CA GLY A 125 -4.87 19.65 7.06
C GLY A 125 -5.10 18.93 5.73
N ALA A 126 -4.23 18.00 5.35
CA ALA A 126 -4.33 17.32 4.05
C ALA A 126 -3.88 15.87 4.10
N MET A 127 -4.31 15.08 3.12
CA MET A 127 -3.75 13.77 2.80
C MET A 127 -3.08 13.78 1.45
N GLY A 128 -2.01 13.01 1.34
CA GLY A 128 -1.29 12.84 0.08
C GLY A 128 -0.48 11.56 0.05
N ILE A 129 0.02 11.27 -1.15
CA ILE A 129 1.00 10.20 -1.37
C ILE A 129 2.36 10.80 -1.75
N CYS A 130 3.41 10.00 -1.55
CA CYS A 130 4.77 10.36 -1.97
C CYS A 130 5.43 9.16 -2.65
N ASP A 131 6.03 9.40 -3.81
CA ASP A 131 6.75 8.38 -4.55
C ASP A 131 8.17 8.15 -3.99
N ARG A 132 8.85 7.17 -4.55
CA ARG A 132 10.23 6.82 -4.19
C ARG A 132 11.28 7.92 -4.44
N ASN A 133 10.92 8.97 -5.19
CA ASN A 133 11.80 10.10 -5.51
C ASN A 133 11.48 11.34 -4.67
N GLY A 134 10.47 11.26 -3.80
CA GLY A 134 10.02 12.39 -2.97
C GLY A 134 8.99 13.29 -3.64
N LYS A 135 8.48 12.95 -4.84
CA LYS A 135 7.39 13.68 -5.48
C LYS A 135 6.07 13.34 -4.78
N THR A 136 5.29 14.35 -4.45
CA THR A 136 4.02 14.21 -3.73
C THR A 136 2.83 14.53 -4.60
N PHE A 137 1.68 13.87 -4.30
CA PHE A 137 0.41 14.04 -5.01
C PHE A 137 -0.72 14.09 -3.97
N PRO A 138 -1.67 15.04 -4.08
CA PRO A 138 -2.79 15.14 -3.15
C PRO A 138 -3.83 14.06 -3.39
N VAL A 139 -4.43 13.55 -2.31
CA VAL A 139 -5.66 12.77 -2.37
C VAL A 139 -6.81 13.74 -2.64
N VAL A 140 -7.63 13.43 -3.64
CA VAL A 140 -8.74 14.32 -4.06
C VAL A 140 -10.10 13.72 -3.81
N GLU A 141 -10.23 12.38 -3.76
CA GLU A 141 -11.53 11.72 -3.69
C GLU A 141 -11.40 10.29 -3.15
N LEU A 142 -12.40 9.85 -2.40
CA LEU A 142 -12.62 8.45 -2.07
C LEU A 142 -13.76 7.89 -2.92
N LEU A 143 -13.60 6.70 -3.46
CA LEU A 143 -14.49 6.16 -4.50
C LEU A 143 -15.35 4.99 -4.04
N ALA A 144 -14.76 4.05 -3.31
CA ALA A 144 -15.46 2.89 -2.75
C ALA A 144 -14.66 2.32 -1.59
N ALA A 145 -15.35 1.69 -0.63
CA ALA A 145 -14.73 1.02 0.49
C ALA A 145 -15.48 -0.23 0.94
N ASN A 146 -14.76 -1.13 1.59
CA ASN A 146 -15.32 -2.16 2.44
C ASN A 146 -14.57 -2.12 3.79
N GLU A 147 -15.23 -1.60 4.81
CA GLU A 147 -14.66 -1.42 6.15
C GLU A 147 -14.30 -2.76 6.80
N GLU A 148 -15.16 -3.78 6.70
CA GLU A 148 -14.92 -5.09 7.30
C GLU A 148 -13.75 -5.85 6.64
N ALA A 149 -13.57 -5.67 5.33
CA ALA A 149 -12.43 -6.18 4.60
C ALA A 149 -11.21 -5.27 4.67
N ASP A 150 -11.33 -4.08 5.27
CA ASP A 150 -10.27 -3.08 5.45
C ASP A 150 -9.61 -2.65 4.13
N VAL A 151 -10.43 -2.27 3.14
CA VAL A 151 -9.93 -1.83 1.82
C VAL A 151 -10.69 -0.60 1.34
N VAL A 152 -9.99 0.33 0.70
CA VAL A 152 -10.54 1.55 0.09
C VAL A 152 -9.88 1.83 -1.26
N LEU A 153 -10.68 2.29 -2.22
CA LEU A 153 -10.27 2.86 -3.49
C LEU A 153 -10.36 4.38 -3.38
N PHE A 154 -9.32 5.05 -3.83
CA PHE A 154 -9.23 6.51 -3.79
C PHE A 154 -8.51 7.05 -5.01
N ARG A 155 -8.67 8.34 -5.28
CA ARG A 155 -8.01 9.05 -6.38
C ARG A 155 -7.04 10.08 -5.87
N VAL A 156 -5.91 10.18 -6.55
CA VAL A 156 -4.94 11.27 -6.39
C VAL A 156 -4.92 12.14 -7.64
N LYS A 157 -4.60 13.42 -7.48
CA LYS A 157 -4.41 14.34 -8.59
C LYS A 157 -3.03 14.11 -9.23
N GLY A 158 -3.01 13.56 -10.43
CA GLY A 158 -1.79 13.24 -11.17
C GLY A 158 -2.09 12.21 -12.25
N ASP A 159 -1.11 11.95 -13.08
CA ASP A 159 -1.16 11.02 -14.20
C ASP A 159 0.16 10.26 -14.36
N ASP A 160 0.18 9.35 -15.32
CA ASP A 160 1.34 8.52 -15.69
C ASP A 160 1.89 7.64 -14.55
N PHE A 161 1.00 7.27 -13.62
CA PHE A 161 1.33 6.30 -12.59
C PHE A 161 1.58 4.92 -13.22
N GLN A 162 2.41 4.12 -12.56
CA GLN A 162 2.66 2.74 -12.99
C GLN A 162 1.79 1.76 -12.16
N PRO A 163 0.68 1.24 -12.70
CA PRO A 163 -0.21 0.39 -11.94
C PRO A 163 0.36 -1.02 -11.69
N LEU A 164 -0.15 -1.69 -10.64
CA LEU A 164 0.07 -3.11 -10.38
C LEU A 164 -1.12 -3.94 -10.90
N ALA A 165 -0.81 -5.03 -11.57
CA ALA A 165 -1.83 -5.99 -11.99
C ALA A 165 -2.38 -6.77 -10.80
N LEU A 166 -3.71 -7.02 -10.77
CA LEU A 166 -4.30 -7.93 -9.81
C LEU A 166 -4.09 -9.39 -10.27
N GLY A 167 -3.46 -10.20 -9.41
CA GLY A 167 -3.27 -11.63 -9.62
C GLY A 167 -4.51 -12.46 -9.30
N LYS A 168 -4.45 -13.76 -9.56
CA LYS A 168 -5.42 -14.74 -9.03
C LYS A 168 -5.20 -14.91 -7.51
N PRO A 169 -6.23 -15.34 -6.74
CA PRO A 169 -6.02 -15.73 -5.35
C PRO A 169 -4.88 -16.75 -5.23
N ALA A 170 -3.98 -16.52 -4.27
CA ALA A 170 -2.84 -17.42 -4.05
C ALA A 170 -3.23 -18.59 -3.17
N ASN A 171 -2.72 -19.79 -3.46
CA ASN A 171 -2.94 -20.96 -2.60
C ASN A 171 -2.05 -20.86 -1.33
N VAL A 172 -2.43 -21.55 -0.26
CA VAL A 172 -1.55 -21.79 0.90
C VAL A 172 -0.26 -22.45 0.43
N GLY A 173 0.88 -21.99 0.96
CA GLY A 173 2.21 -22.41 0.51
C GLY A 173 2.76 -21.64 -0.70
N SER A 174 1.97 -20.76 -1.33
CA SER A 174 2.47 -19.92 -2.44
C SER A 174 3.46 -18.89 -1.94
N ARG A 175 4.61 -18.78 -2.62
CA ARG A 175 5.61 -17.73 -2.37
C ARG A 175 5.06 -16.36 -2.69
N VAL A 176 5.25 -15.43 -1.74
CA VAL A 176 4.84 -14.03 -1.86
C VAL A 176 5.95 -13.09 -1.43
N HIS A 177 5.87 -11.84 -1.85
CA HIS A 177 6.68 -10.74 -1.33
C HIS A 177 5.82 -9.53 -1.04
N VAL A 178 6.29 -8.70 -0.10
CA VAL A 178 5.65 -7.46 0.32
C VAL A 178 6.61 -6.31 0.03
N LEU A 179 6.10 -5.21 -0.50
CA LEU A 179 6.78 -3.93 -0.54
C LEU A 179 5.99 -2.93 0.29
N SER A 180 6.62 -2.36 1.32
CA SER A 180 5.92 -1.48 2.26
C SER A 180 6.88 -0.57 3.03
N HIS A 181 6.34 0.17 4.02
CA HIS A 181 7.06 1.21 4.76
C HIS A 181 7.07 0.95 6.28
N PRO A 182 7.54 -0.21 6.77
CA PRO A 182 7.47 -0.59 8.17
C PRO A 182 8.26 0.37 9.06
N ASN A 183 7.58 1.02 10.01
CA ASN A 183 8.18 1.92 10.98
C ASN A 183 9.16 2.95 10.37
N ARG A 184 8.73 3.61 9.28
CA ARG A 184 9.49 4.61 8.50
C ARG A 184 10.75 4.07 7.82
N ARG A 185 10.86 2.77 7.60
CA ARG A 185 11.84 2.16 6.69
C ARG A 185 11.17 2.01 5.34
N TYR A 186 11.42 3.00 4.49
CA TYR A 186 10.69 3.15 3.25
C TYR A 186 11.15 2.17 2.18
N PHE A 187 10.21 1.68 1.37
CA PHE A 187 10.45 0.75 0.26
C PHE A 187 11.19 -0.54 0.68
N MET A 188 10.83 -1.07 1.85
CA MET A 188 11.37 -2.33 2.34
C MET A 188 10.68 -3.51 1.65
N HIS A 189 11.46 -4.38 1.02
CA HIS A 189 11.02 -5.68 0.50
C HIS A 189 11.19 -6.77 1.55
N THR A 190 10.14 -7.58 1.74
CA THR A 190 10.20 -8.79 2.55
C THR A 190 9.59 -9.97 1.80
N PHE A 191 10.01 -11.18 2.11
CA PHE A 191 9.62 -12.41 1.40
C PHE A 191 9.06 -13.44 2.39
N GLY A 192 8.09 -14.22 1.93
CA GLY A 192 7.45 -15.27 2.73
C GLY A 192 6.49 -16.08 1.89
N ASP A 193 5.58 -16.76 2.57
CA ASP A 193 4.60 -17.65 1.94
C ASP A 193 3.20 -17.36 2.50
N VAL A 194 2.15 -17.69 1.74
CA VAL A 194 0.77 -17.69 2.26
C VAL A 194 0.65 -18.82 3.28
N SER A 195 0.34 -18.51 4.53
CA SER A 195 0.26 -19.50 5.61
C SER A 195 -1.16 -20.05 5.82
N ARG A 196 -2.20 -19.22 5.67
CA ARG A 196 -3.60 -19.65 5.81
C ARG A 196 -4.59 -18.62 5.29
N TYR A 197 -5.83 -19.08 5.09
CA TYR A 197 -7.02 -18.23 5.02
C TYR A 197 -7.91 -18.48 6.23
N HIS A 198 -8.59 -17.44 6.73
CA HIS A 198 -9.50 -17.56 7.86
C HIS A 198 -10.64 -16.55 7.74
N ARG A 199 -11.75 -16.80 8.44
CA ARG A 199 -12.82 -15.85 8.60
C ARG A 199 -12.55 -14.93 9.78
N LYS A 200 -12.78 -13.65 9.61
CA LYS A 200 -12.88 -12.65 10.67
C LYS A 200 -14.36 -12.31 10.81
N PRO A 201 -14.97 -12.53 11.99
CA PRO A 201 -16.35 -12.15 12.22
C PRO A 201 -16.58 -10.66 11.91
N GLY A 202 -17.69 -10.36 11.25
CA GLY A 202 -18.14 -9.00 11.07
C GLY A 202 -18.52 -8.35 12.40
N ARG A 203 -18.51 -7.04 12.48
CA ARG A 203 -19.00 -6.27 13.63
C ARG A 203 -20.45 -5.86 13.39
N ASP A 204 -21.24 -5.76 14.45
CA ASP A 204 -22.59 -5.21 14.40
C ASP A 204 -23.47 -5.83 13.31
N ASP A 205 -23.56 -7.17 13.27
CA ASP A 205 -24.33 -7.97 12.30
C ASP A 205 -23.87 -7.86 10.83
N ARG A 206 -22.72 -7.25 10.57
CA ARG A 206 -22.12 -7.26 9.23
C ARG A 206 -21.57 -8.65 8.86
N PRO A 207 -21.50 -8.97 7.56
CA PRO A 207 -21.03 -10.28 7.13
C PRO A 207 -19.53 -10.48 7.46
N ASP A 208 -19.19 -11.74 7.71
CA ASP A 208 -17.80 -12.15 7.90
C ASP A 208 -16.92 -11.78 6.70
N SER A 209 -15.72 -11.30 6.98
CA SER A 209 -14.70 -11.09 5.95
C SER A 209 -13.71 -12.26 5.90
N VAL A 210 -13.19 -12.54 4.70
CA VAL A 210 -12.11 -13.53 4.53
C VAL A 210 -10.77 -12.79 4.61
N TRP A 211 -9.86 -13.34 5.41
CA TRP A 211 -8.51 -12.81 5.60
C TRP A 211 -7.45 -13.84 5.18
N MET A 212 -6.31 -13.36 4.75
CA MET A 212 -5.14 -14.14 4.39
C MET A 212 -4.01 -13.86 5.37
N SER A 213 -3.35 -14.90 5.90
CA SER A 213 -2.13 -14.71 6.69
C SER A 213 -0.90 -15.14 5.90
N ILE A 214 0.22 -14.44 6.09
CA ILE A 214 1.49 -14.68 5.40
C ILE A 214 2.65 -14.72 6.39
N THR A 215 3.79 -15.24 5.96
CA THR A 215 5.03 -15.29 6.76
C THR A 215 6.00 -14.16 6.45
N ALA A 216 5.79 -13.38 5.37
CA ALA A 216 6.61 -12.20 5.08
C ALA A 216 6.49 -11.16 6.20
N ASP A 217 7.61 -10.57 6.61
CA ASP A 217 7.65 -9.61 7.71
C ASP A 217 7.13 -8.23 7.31
N TYR A 218 6.39 -7.62 8.24
CA TYR A 218 5.99 -6.22 8.18
C TYR A 218 5.61 -5.68 9.57
N ALA A 219 5.47 -4.37 9.71
CA ALA A 219 5.14 -3.69 10.96
C ALA A 219 4.24 -2.46 10.71
N LYS A 220 3.95 -1.67 11.76
CA LYS A 220 3.23 -0.39 11.65
C LYS A 220 3.83 0.47 10.52
N GLY A 221 2.98 1.03 9.67
CA GLY A 221 3.36 1.76 8.46
C GLY A 221 3.31 0.91 7.18
N SER A 222 3.24 -0.42 7.29
CA SER A 222 3.07 -1.31 6.15
C SER A 222 1.62 -1.47 5.69
N SER A 223 0.65 -0.98 6.47
CA SER A 223 -0.78 -1.01 6.11
C SER A 223 -0.99 -0.51 4.69
N GLY A 224 -1.72 -1.26 3.86
CA GLY A 224 -1.94 -0.96 2.45
C GLY A 224 -0.84 -1.47 1.51
N GLY A 225 0.27 -2.00 2.02
CA GLY A 225 1.35 -2.54 1.20
C GLY A 225 0.90 -3.73 0.35
N PRO A 226 1.22 -3.75 -0.97
CA PRO A 226 0.84 -4.86 -1.84
C PRO A 226 1.58 -6.15 -1.45
N VAL A 227 0.83 -7.24 -1.36
CA VAL A 227 1.34 -8.61 -1.28
C VAL A 227 1.32 -9.19 -2.69
N MET A 228 2.47 -9.53 -3.24
CA MET A 228 2.63 -9.88 -4.65
C MET A 228 3.17 -11.30 -4.82
N ASN A 229 2.78 -11.94 -5.92
CA ASN A 229 3.37 -13.19 -6.37
C ASN A 229 4.71 -12.93 -7.09
N ARG A 230 5.40 -14.01 -7.52
CA ARG A 230 6.69 -13.93 -8.26
C ARG A 230 6.63 -13.15 -9.58
N LYS A 231 5.42 -12.89 -10.11
CA LYS A 231 5.19 -12.11 -11.34
C LYS A 231 4.93 -10.63 -11.07
N GLY A 232 5.04 -10.16 -9.82
CA GLY A 232 4.70 -8.81 -9.42
C GLY A 232 3.19 -8.49 -9.43
N GLN A 233 2.33 -9.51 -9.49
CA GLN A 233 0.89 -9.34 -9.46
C GLN A 233 0.38 -9.37 -8.01
N VAL A 234 -0.51 -8.46 -7.66
CA VAL A 234 -1.09 -8.35 -6.31
C VAL A 234 -2.02 -9.51 -6.04
N VAL A 235 -1.74 -10.28 -4.99
CA VAL A 235 -2.55 -11.40 -4.49
C VAL A 235 -3.19 -11.09 -3.14
N GLY A 236 -2.81 -9.96 -2.52
CA GLY A 236 -3.37 -9.44 -1.29
C GLY A 236 -2.75 -8.10 -0.92
N MET A 237 -3.11 -7.58 0.25
CA MET A 237 -2.64 -6.30 0.78
C MET A 237 -2.44 -6.41 2.29
N VAL A 238 -1.33 -5.92 2.81
CA VAL A 238 -1.04 -5.87 4.25
C VAL A 238 -2.12 -5.10 5.00
N SER A 239 -2.55 -5.60 6.16
CA SER A 239 -3.47 -4.88 7.03
C SER A 239 -2.99 -4.79 8.47
N SER A 240 -2.86 -5.91 9.19
CA SER A 240 -2.60 -5.89 10.62
C SER A 240 -1.66 -7.00 11.09
N THR A 241 -1.09 -6.81 12.27
CA THR A 241 -0.32 -7.83 12.98
C THR A 241 -1.02 -8.18 14.29
N GLN A 242 -0.92 -9.45 14.69
CA GLN A 242 -1.38 -9.92 15.98
C GLN A 242 -0.24 -10.66 16.69
N SER A 243 0.21 -10.12 17.81
CA SER A 243 1.25 -10.76 18.64
C SER A 243 0.64 -11.83 19.54
N ILE A 244 1.25 -12.99 19.59
CA ILE A 244 0.90 -14.10 20.47
C ILE A 244 2.00 -14.22 21.53
N TYR A 245 1.61 -14.14 22.81
CA TYR A 245 2.49 -14.26 23.96
C TYR A 245 2.26 -15.59 24.68
N TYR A 246 3.25 -16.06 25.43
CA TYR A 246 3.18 -17.34 26.15
C TYR A 246 2.04 -17.36 27.17
N GLN A 247 1.79 -16.24 27.84
CA GLN A 247 0.67 -16.06 28.76
C GLN A 247 -0.09 -14.80 28.39
N SER A 248 -1.41 -14.86 28.45
CA SER A 248 -2.32 -13.73 28.26
C SER A 248 -3.42 -13.85 29.31
N ASN A 249 -3.37 -13.02 30.35
CA ASN A 249 -4.42 -12.92 31.36
C ASN A 249 -5.02 -11.51 31.29
N ASN A 250 -6.37 -11.42 31.14
CA ASN A 250 -7.12 -10.17 31.19
C ASN A 250 -6.56 -9.08 30.24
N ASP A 251 -6.37 -9.41 28.97
CA ASP A 251 -5.88 -8.53 27.90
C ASP A 251 -4.46 -7.95 28.10
N GLN A 252 -3.75 -8.36 29.15
CA GLN A 252 -2.36 -7.98 29.35
C GLN A 252 -1.43 -9.09 28.84
N PRO A 253 -0.59 -8.81 27.81
CA PRO A 253 0.41 -9.78 27.38
C PRO A 253 1.45 -10.01 28.48
N LYS A 254 1.66 -11.27 28.86
CA LYS A 254 2.66 -11.69 29.85
C LYS A 254 3.59 -12.75 29.27
N GLY A 255 4.86 -12.68 29.61
CA GLY A 255 5.85 -13.63 29.14
C GLY A 255 6.41 -13.29 27.74
N PRO A 256 7.26 -14.16 27.20
CA PRO A 256 7.93 -13.94 25.93
C PRO A 256 6.95 -13.99 24.75
N LEU A 257 7.23 -13.17 23.73
CA LEU A 257 6.57 -13.22 22.44
C LEU A 257 6.86 -14.58 21.79
N GLN A 258 5.81 -15.31 21.39
CA GLN A 258 5.93 -16.59 20.69
C GLN A 258 5.86 -16.43 19.16
N MET A 259 4.93 -15.61 18.70
CA MET A 259 4.66 -15.47 17.27
C MET A 259 3.98 -14.14 16.98
N VAL A 260 4.19 -13.62 15.75
CA VAL A 260 3.41 -12.52 15.20
C VAL A 260 2.67 -13.03 13.96
N VAL A 261 1.34 -13.12 14.06
CA VAL A 261 0.48 -13.42 12.91
C VAL A 261 0.36 -12.18 12.05
N LYS A 262 0.59 -12.33 10.76
CA LYS A 262 0.59 -11.28 9.75
C LYS A 262 -0.66 -11.38 8.88
N ASN A 263 -1.64 -10.51 9.10
CA ASN A 263 -2.97 -10.56 8.47
C ASN A 263 -3.07 -9.60 7.29
N CYS A 264 -3.55 -10.10 6.17
CA CYS A 264 -3.68 -9.40 4.90
C CYS A 264 -5.11 -9.48 4.37
N VAL A 265 -5.51 -8.45 3.65
CA VAL A 265 -6.70 -8.43 2.78
C VAL A 265 -6.40 -9.28 1.56
N PRO A 266 -7.16 -10.33 1.21
CA PRO A 266 -6.94 -11.10 0.00
C PRO A 266 -7.37 -10.32 -1.25
N VAL A 267 -6.77 -10.61 -2.39
CA VAL A 267 -7.09 -9.94 -3.67
C VAL A 267 -8.56 -10.05 -4.07
N SER A 268 -9.26 -11.09 -3.61
CA SER A 268 -10.70 -11.25 -3.85
C SER A 268 -11.52 -10.12 -3.26
N ALA A 269 -11.18 -9.62 -2.06
CA ALA A 269 -11.84 -8.48 -1.45
C ALA A 269 -11.58 -7.17 -2.22
N ILE A 270 -10.34 -6.96 -2.70
CA ILE A 270 -10.00 -5.82 -3.58
C ILE A 270 -10.82 -5.88 -4.87
N ARG A 271 -10.92 -7.07 -5.50
CA ARG A 271 -11.71 -7.27 -6.72
C ARG A 271 -13.21 -7.04 -6.51
N ALA A 272 -13.73 -7.34 -5.32
CA ALA A 272 -15.14 -7.14 -4.99
C ALA A 272 -15.54 -5.64 -5.04
N LEU A 273 -14.61 -4.72 -4.76
CA LEU A 273 -14.83 -3.28 -4.93
C LEU A 273 -14.86 -2.84 -6.40
N LEU A 274 -14.35 -3.67 -7.33
CA LEU A 274 -14.22 -3.31 -8.74
C LEU A 274 -15.32 -4.02 -9.55
N LYS A 275 -16.38 -3.30 -9.91
CA LYS A 275 -17.36 -3.80 -10.88
C LYS A 275 -16.79 -3.63 -12.29
N LYS A 276 -17.02 -4.62 -13.17
CA LYS A 276 -16.76 -4.44 -14.59
C LYS A 276 -17.77 -3.43 -15.16
N GLY A 277 -17.30 -2.44 -15.91
CA GLY A 277 -18.17 -1.63 -16.73
C GLY A 277 -19.02 -2.55 -17.64
N LYS A 278 -20.29 -2.24 -17.81
CA LYS A 278 -21.10 -2.92 -18.84
C LYS A 278 -20.51 -2.51 -20.18
N ASN A 279 -20.02 -3.49 -20.97
CA ASN A 279 -19.68 -3.28 -22.38
C ASN A 279 -20.93 -2.96 -23.16
#